data_10d98f42c27d6631e3234036eee79ed5
#
_entry.id   10d98f42c27d6631e3234036eee79ed5
#
_cell.length_a   1.000
_cell.length_b   1.000
_cell.length_c   1.000
_cell.angle_alpha   90.00
_cell.angle_beta   90.00
_cell.angle_gamma   90.00
#
_symmetry.space_group_name_H-M   'P 1'
#
loop_
_entity.id
_entity.type
_entity.pdbx_description
1 polymer ?
#
loop_
_entity_poly.entity_id
_entity_poly.type
_entity_poly.pdbx_seq_one_letter_code
_entity_poly.pdbx_strand_id
1 'polypeptide(L)'
;MVRYTRIIFFIFLLVVPLELLAKNPPPGTGTSDVPANILIMLDNSGSMRTRLSTANNLYYPVDVETDSSGNIYVLEFAYDRIKKFDSAGNYLTAFGRYGSRCNEWRDARQFQIYGDRIYIADYTGNRLVVLDLNGACVATNNTSLSRPTGI
;
A
#
# COMPACT_ATOMS: atom_id res chain seq x y z
N MET A 1 -3.62 -81.33 23.01
CA MET A 1 -3.66 -80.00 23.65
C MET A 1 -3.21 -78.99 22.63
N VAL A 2 -4.18 -78.35 21.86
CA VAL A 2 -3.88 -77.49 20.75
C VAL A 2 -4.07 -76.03 21.23
N ARG A 3 -2.96 -75.25 21.22
CA ARG A 3 -2.98 -73.82 21.60
C ARG A 3 -3.35 -73.00 20.39
N TYR A 4 -4.54 -72.36 20.41
CA TYR A 4 -4.93 -71.38 19.43
C TYR A 4 -4.28 -70.03 19.76
N THR A 5 -3.34 -69.62 18.92
CA THR A 5 -2.78 -68.28 18.98
C THR A 5 -3.73 -67.33 18.26
N ARG A 6 -4.36 -66.42 19.00
CA ARG A 6 -5.20 -65.38 18.44
C ARG A 6 -4.29 -64.31 17.83
N ILE A 7 -4.31 -64.21 16.52
CA ILE A 7 -3.71 -63.09 15.80
C ILE A 7 -4.71 -61.94 15.81
N ILE A 8 -4.41 -60.91 16.61
CA ILE A 8 -5.17 -59.65 16.59
C ILE A 8 -4.65 -58.80 15.44
N PHE A 9 -5.43 -58.71 14.40
CA PHE A 9 -5.20 -57.76 13.31
C PHE A 9 -5.57 -56.37 13.82
N PHE A 10 -4.58 -55.53 14.10
CA PHE A 10 -4.79 -54.10 14.25
C PHE A 10 -4.99 -53.49 12.88
N ILE A 11 -6.26 -53.20 12.52
CA ILE A 11 -6.55 -52.37 11.38
C ILE A 11 -6.23 -50.93 11.79
N PHE A 12 -5.06 -50.48 11.37
CA PHE A 12 -4.70 -49.06 11.46
C PHE A 12 -5.56 -48.32 10.41
N LEU A 13 -6.69 -47.76 10.84
CA LEU A 13 -7.49 -46.89 10.02
C LEU A 13 -6.70 -45.59 9.86
N LEU A 14 -5.95 -45.49 8.73
CA LEU A 14 -5.27 -44.28 8.34
C LEU A 14 -6.36 -43.22 8.02
N VAL A 15 -6.74 -42.43 9.04
CA VAL A 15 -7.54 -41.24 8.81
C VAL A 15 -6.61 -40.24 8.13
N VAL A 16 -6.58 -40.28 6.81
CA VAL A 16 -6.02 -39.17 6.01
C VAL A 16 -6.94 -37.99 6.24
N PRO A 17 -6.50 -36.89 6.85
CA PRO A 17 -7.29 -35.68 6.85
C PRO A 17 -7.48 -35.31 5.39
N LEU A 18 -8.74 -35.29 4.98
CA LEU A 18 -9.16 -34.72 3.70
C LEU A 18 -8.86 -33.23 3.78
N GLU A 19 -7.59 -32.88 3.52
CA GLU A 19 -7.29 -31.48 3.29
C GLU A 19 -8.11 -31.09 2.08
N LEU A 20 -9.13 -30.28 2.33
CA LEU A 20 -9.92 -29.66 1.32
C LEU A 20 -8.90 -29.00 0.39
N LEU A 21 -8.74 -29.56 -0.82
CA LEU A 21 -7.95 -28.93 -1.87
C LEU A 21 -8.58 -27.59 -2.12
N ALA A 22 -8.08 -26.56 -1.42
CA ALA A 22 -8.52 -25.21 -1.67
C ALA A 22 -8.20 -24.92 -3.12
N LYS A 23 -9.23 -24.91 -3.94
CA LYS A 23 -9.15 -24.49 -5.33
C LYS A 23 -8.40 -23.16 -5.32
N ASN A 24 -7.32 -23.08 -6.09
CA ASN A 24 -6.54 -21.87 -6.20
C ASN A 24 -7.49 -20.67 -6.32
N PRO A 25 -7.35 -19.66 -5.45
CA PRO A 25 -8.17 -18.48 -5.55
C PRO A 25 -8.00 -17.86 -6.94
N PRO A 26 -9.02 -17.25 -7.51
CA PRO A 26 -8.94 -16.63 -8.82
C PRO A 26 -7.80 -15.59 -8.84
N PRO A 27 -7.17 -15.33 -10.00
CA PRO A 27 -6.11 -14.34 -10.12
C PRO A 27 -6.56 -13.00 -9.51
N GLY A 28 -5.80 -12.48 -8.54
CA GLY A 28 -6.14 -11.28 -7.78
C GLY A 28 -6.61 -11.53 -6.35
N THR A 29 -6.91 -12.78 -5.96
CA THR A 29 -7.13 -13.15 -4.56
C THR A 29 -5.83 -13.74 -4.00
N GLY A 30 -4.90 -12.88 -3.63
CA GLY A 30 -3.66 -13.33 -2.99
C GLY A 30 -3.95 -14.03 -1.67
N THR A 31 -3.23 -15.12 -1.38
CA THR A 31 -3.21 -15.80 -0.08
C THR A 31 -2.33 -15.10 0.95
N SER A 32 -1.84 -13.91 0.64
CA SER A 32 -1.24 -13.03 1.64
C SER A 32 -2.36 -12.35 2.40
N ASP A 33 -2.21 -12.19 3.70
CA ASP A 33 -3.08 -11.43 4.59
C ASP A 33 -3.13 -9.93 4.20
N VAL A 34 -3.37 -9.67 2.93
CA VAL A 34 -3.72 -8.33 2.47
C VAL A 34 -5.18 -8.16 2.84
N PRO A 35 -5.51 -7.27 3.78
CA PRO A 35 -6.91 -6.98 4.08
C PRO A 35 -7.61 -6.67 2.77
N ALA A 36 -8.83 -7.19 2.62
CA ALA A 36 -9.66 -7.16 1.44
C ALA A 36 -9.48 -5.85 0.67
N ASN A 37 -9.14 -5.98 -0.61
CA ASN A 37 -8.98 -4.93 -1.60
C ASN A 37 -9.71 -3.64 -1.21
N ILE A 38 -8.98 -2.69 -0.64
CA ILE A 38 -9.49 -1.33 -0.54
C ILE A 38 -9.40 -0.79 -1.96
N LEU A 39 -10.51 -0.88 -2.69
CA LEU A 39 -10.65 -0.18 -3.96
C LEU A 39 -10.77 1.30 -3.62
N ILE A 40 -9.65 2.00 -3.59
CA ILE A 40 -9.66 3.46 -3.53
C ILE A 40 -10.05 3.92 -4.93
N MET A 41 -11.33 4.14 -5.15
CA MET A 41 -11.79 4.87 -6.32
C MET A 41 -11.41 6.33 -6.10
N LEU A 42 -10.37 6.79 -6.78
CA LEU A 42 -10.04 8.20 -6.85
C LEU A 42 -11.08 8.89 -7.77
N ASP A 43 -12.30 8.98 -7.28
CA ASP A 43 -13.34 9.75 -7.93
C ASP A 43 -13.13 11.24 -7.62
N ASN A 44 -12.71 12.00 -8.62
CA ASN A 44 -12.58 13.44 -8.56
C ASN A 44 -13.93 14.17 -8.77
N SER A 45 -15.05 13.45 -8.68
CA SER A 45 -16.38 14.07 -8.79
C SER A 45 -16.71 14.95 -7.57
N GLY A 46 -17.48 16.00 -7.79
CA GLY A 46 -17.89 16.90 -6.72
C GLY A 46 -18.69 16.23 -5.59
N SER A 47 -19.18 15.00 -5.79
CA SER A 47 -19.93 14.21 -4.81
C SER A 47 -19.07 13.72 -3.65
N MET A 48 -17.75 13.54 -3.84
CA MET A 48 -16.82 13.16 -2.78
C MET A 48 -16.54 14.29 -1.76
N ARG A 49 -17.05 15.48 -2.01
CA ARG A 49 -16.89 16.63 -1.08
C ARG A 49 -17.74 16.52 0.19
N THR A 50 -18.65 15.58 0.26
CA THR A 50 -19.62 15.52 1.35
C THR A 50 -19.39 14.27 2.20
N ARG A 51 -18.87 14.45 3.43
CA ARG A 51 -18.93 13.55 4.60
C ARG A 51 -17.71 12.75 5.00
N LEU A 52 -16.51 13.17 4.66
CA LEU A 52 -15.36 12.72 5.45
C LEU A 52 -15.01 13.86 6.43
N SER A 53 -14.56 13.53 7.64
CA SER A 53 -14.03 14.54 8.57
C SER A 53 -13.00 15.39 7.83
N THR A 54 -12.80 16.64 8.22
CA THR A 54 -11.84 17.54 7.55
C THR A 54 -10.44 16.95 7.43
N ALA A 55 -10.07 16.04 8.32
CA ALA A 55 -8.81 15.29 8.25
C ALA A 55 -8.77 14.29 7.10
N ASN A 56 -9.91 13.70 6.72
CA ASN A 56 -10.02 12.67 5.70
C ASN A 56 -10.35 13.23 4.29
N ASN A 57 -10.69 14.51 4.16
CA ASN A 57 -10.95 15.10 2.85
C ASN A 57 -9.68 15.07 2.00
N LEU A 58 -9.77 14.49 0.82
CA LEU A 58 -8.71 14.52 -0.19
C LEU A 58 -8.98 15.67 -1.17
N TYR A 59 -7.92 16.41 -1.49
CA TYR A 59 -7.98 17.53 -2.42
C TYR A 59 -7.12 17.27 -3.66
N TYR A 60 -7.78 17.03 -4.79
CA TYR A 60 -7.12 16.65 -6.04
C TYR A 60 -6.10 15.52 -5.86
N PRO A 61 -6.56 14.35 -5.37
CA PRO A 61 -5.69 13.18 -5.26
C PRO A 61 -5.28 12.74 -6.67
N VAL A 62 -4.01 12.46 -6.87
CA VAL A 62 -3.46 12.10 -8.18
C VAL A 62 -2.80 10.74 -8.18
N ASP A 63 -2.39 10.22 -7.02
CA ASP A 63 -1.75 8.93 -6.91
C ASP A 63 -1.93 8.31 -5.52
N VAL A 64 -1.87 6.98 -5.43
CA VAL A 64 -2.05 6.19 -4.21
C VAL A 64 -1.13 4.98 -4.19
N GLU A 65 -0.48 4.76 -3.06
CA GLU A 65 0.40 3.62 -2.81
C GLU A 65 0.15 3.02 -1.43
N THR A 66 0.62 1.79 -1.22
CA THR A 66 0.56 1.12 0.08
C THR A 66 1.94 0.63 0.50
N ASP A 67 2.23 0.69 1.80
CA ASP A 67 3.43 0.05 2.35
C ASP A 67 3.17 -1.44 2.69
N SER A 68 4.23 -2.14 3.08
CA SER A 68 4.16 -3.57 3.45
C SER A 68 3.30 -3.87 4.68
N SER A 69 2.95 -2.85 5.47
CA SER A 69 2.05 -2.95 6.63
C SER A 69 0.59 -2.67 6.25
N GLY A 70 0.31 -2.37 4.97
CA GLY A 70 -1.00 -2.03 4.47
C GLY A 70 -1.43 -0.59 4.77
N ASN A 71 -0.54 0.28 5.26
CA ASN A 71 -0.86 1.70 5.36
C ASN A 71 -1.00 2.31 3.96
N ILE A 72 -1.94 3.23 3.82
CA ILE A 72 -2.32 3.84 2.55
C ILE A 72 -1.74 5.26 2.51
N TYR A 73 -1.13 5.60 1.39
CA TYR A 73 -0.55 6.91 1.14
C TYR A 73 -1.21 7.52 -0.09
N VAL A 74 -1.68 8.75 0.02
CA VAL A 74 -2.37 9.46 -1.06
C VAL A 74 -1.67 10.77 -1.36
N LEU A 75 -1.22 10.94 -2.60
CA LEU A 75 -0.62 12.19 -3.08
C LEU A 75 -1.72 13.18 -3.46
N GLU A 76 -1.74 14.32 -2.79
CA GLU A 76 -2.63 15.45 -3.08
C GLU A 76 -1.88 16.52 -3.88
N PHE A 77 -2.28 16.70 -5.13
CA PHE A 77 -1.70 17.72 -6.01
C PHE A 77 -1.96 19.15 -5.54
N ALA A 78 -3.18 19.43 -5.02
CA ALA A 78 -3.57 20.78 -4.65
C ALA A 78 -2.76 21.37 -3.49
N TYR A 79 -2.13 20.54 -2.67
CA TYR A 79 -1.37 20.96 -1.50
C TYR A 79 0.07 20.46 -1.49
N ASP A 80 0.53 19.81 -2.56
CA ASP A 80 1.87 19.24 -2.65
C ASP A 80 2.23 18.40 -1.42
N ARG A 81 1.33 17.49 -1.03
CA ARG A 81 1.53 16.67 0.17
C ARG A 81 1.07 15.24 -0.02
N ILE A 82 1.56 14.36 0.84
CA ILE A 82 1.06 12.99 0.98
C ILE A 82 0.29 12.89 2.29
N LYS A 83 -0.92 12.33 2.24
CA LYS A 83 -1.66 11.87 3.41
C LYS A 83 -1.44 10.40 3.63
N LYS A 84 -1.20 10.03 4.88
CA LYS A 84 -1.06 8.64 5.31
C LYS A 84 -2.25 8.23 6.15
N PHE A 85 -2.77 7.05 5.85
CA PHE A 85 -3.87 6.38 6.58
C PHE A 85 -3.40 5.00 7.00
N ASP A 86 -4.01 4.44 8.04
CA ASP A 86 -3.82 3.03 8.38
C ASP A 86 -4.57 2.10 7.39
N SER A 87 -4.39 0.79 7.54
CA SER A 87 -5.04 -0.22 6.70
C SER A 87 -6.57 -0.25 6.83
N ALA A 88 -7.14 0.36 7.85
CA ALA A 88 -8.58 0.53 8.04
C ALA A 88 -9.11 1.85 7.47
N GLY A 89 -8.24 2.70 6.90
CA GLY A 89 -8.59 3.99 6.31
C GLY A 89 -8.67 5.14 7.32
N ASN A 90 -8.20 4.97 8.56
CA ASN A 90 -8.14 6.06 9.53
C ASN A 90 -6.95 6.97 9.22
N TYR A 91 -7.17 8.27 9.25
CA TYR A 91 -6.11 9.26 9.04
C TYR A 91 -5.04 9.17 10.14
N LEU A 92 -3.79 9.08 9.73
CA LEU A 92 -2.63 9.07 10.63
C LEU A 92 -1.89 10.41 10.63
N THR A 93 -1.47 10.87 9.46
CA THR A 93 -0.66 12.08 9.33
C THR A 93 -0.67 12.60 7.89
N ALA A 94 -0.12 13.80 7.69
CA ALA A 94 0.24 14.31 6.37
C ALA A 94 1.61 14.98 6.42
N PHE A 95 2.35 14.88 5.32
CA PHE A 95 3.68 15.49 5.19
C PHE A 95 3.89 15.97 3.75
N GLY A 96 4.87 16.83 3.57
CA GLY A 96 5.12 17.54 2.32
C GLY A 96 4.40 18.87 2.25
N ARG A 97 4.85 19.72 1.36
CA ARG A 97 4.27 21.03 1.00
C ARG A 97 4.97 21.59 -0.22
N TYR A 98 4.39 22.61 -0.82
CA TYR A 98 5.03 23.35 -1.90
C TYR A 98 6.38 23.94 -1.49
N GLY A 99 7.44 23.66 -2.25
CA GLY A 99 8.76 24.21 -1.98
C GLY A 99 9.90 23.48 -2.69
N SER A 100 11.13 23.74 -2.21
CA SER A 100 12.37 23.22 -2.80
C SER A 100 13.28 22.49 -1.82
N ARG A 101 12.90 22.41 -0.54
CA ARG A 101 13.64 21.62 0.45
C ARG A 101 13.47 20.13 0.19
N CYS A 102 14.18 19.29 0.91
CA CYS A 102 14.16 17.85 0.69
C CYS A 102 12.79 17.20 0.96
N ASN A 103 12.02 17.71 1.90
CA ASN A 103 10.67 17.24 2.21
C ASN A 103 9.57 18.13 1.59
N GLU A 104 9.91 18.85 0.55
CA GLU A 104 9.02 19.73 -0.21
C GLU A 104 9.09 19.35 -1.69
N TRP A 105 8.05 19.60 -2.47
CA TRP A 105 8.03 19.39 -3.93
C TRP A 105 7.07 20.34 -4.60
N ARG A 106 7.04 20.32 -5.92
CA ARG A 106 6.20 21.19 -6.75
C ARG A 106 5.56 20.40 -7.88
N ASP A 107 4.24 20.34 -7.90
CA ASP A 107 3.45 19.69 -8.94
C ASP A 107 3.80 18.21 -9.11
N ALA A 108 4.09 17.48 -8.04
CA ALA A 108 4.29 16.03 -8.10
C ALA A 108 2.98 15.35 -8.55
N ARG A 109 3.10 14.41 -9.49
CA ARG A 109 1.95 13.69 -10.07
C ARG A 109 1.98 12.21 -9.79
N GLN A 110 3.14 11.70 -9.44
CA GLN A 110 3.36 10.30 -9.13
C GLN A 110 4.40 10.15 -8.01
N PHE A 111 4.21 9.14 -7.21
CA PHE A 111 5.19 8.66 -6.26
C PHE A 111 5.16 7.12 -6.23
N GLN A 112 6.17 6.50 -5.65
CA GLN A 112 6.23 5.06 -5.46
C GLN A 112 6.79 4.74 -4.08
N ILE A 113 6.27 3.69 -3.46
CA ILE A 113 6.85 3.11 -2.25
C ILE A 113 7.65 1.87 -2.63
N TYR A 114 8.92 1.87 -2.26
CA TYR A 114 9.76 0.69 -2.40
C TYR A 114 10.55 0.46 -1.10
N GLY A 115 10.33 -0.70 -0.49
CA GLY A 115 10.85 -1.00 0.84
C GLY A 115 10.33 0.00 1.89
N ASP A 116 11.25 0.66 2.57
CA ASP A 116 10.97 1.67 3.60
C ASP A 116 11.12 3.12 3.09
N ARG A 117 11.01 3.32 1.78
CA ARG A 117 11.24 4.61 1.12
C ARG A 117 10.09 5.02 0.23
N ILE A 118 9.84 6.32 0.21
CA ILE A 118 8.91 7.00 -0.69
C ILE A 118 9.74 7.77 -1.71
N TYR A 119 9.53 7.50 -2.98
CA TYR A 119 10.15 8.17 -4.10
C TYR A 119 9.11 9.08 -4.75
N ILE A 120 9.40 10.36 -4.93
CA ILE A 120 8.45 11.35 -5.45
C ILE A 120 9.06 12.04 -6.66
N ALA A 121 8.36 11.97 -7.79
CA ALA A 121 8.72 12.70 -9.02
C ALA A 121 8.29 14.16 -8.88
N ASP A 122 9.21 15.05 -8.48
CA ASP A 122 8.98 16.49 -8.36
C ASP A 122 9.03 17.12 -9.76
N TYR A 123 7.86 17.22 -10.39
CA TYR A 123 7.73 17.60 -11.81
C TYR A 123 8.33 18.98 -12.10
N THR A 124 7.92 20.01 -11.38
CA THR A 124 8.42 21.38 -11.58
C THR A 124 9.78 21.58 -10.91
N GLY A 125 10.10 20.79 -9.88
CA GLY A 125 11.42 20.80 -9.24
C GLY A 125 12.52 20.14 -10.05
N ASN A 126 12.19 19.39 -11.11
CA ASN A 126 13.14 18.64 -11.95
C ASN A 126 14.04 17.69 -11.16
N ARG A 127 13.49 17.01 -10.17
CA ARG A 127 14.26 16.16 -9.25
C ARG A 127 13.44 14.98 -8.74
N LEU A 128 14.15 14.02 -8.16
CA LEU A 128 13.58 12.96 -7.35
C LEU A 128 13.74 13.33 -5.88
N VAL A 129 12.67 13.30 -5.13
CA VAL A 129 12.67 13.44 -3.66
C VAL A 129 12.52 12.07 -3.04
N VAL A 130 13.33 11.74 -2.05
CA VAL A 130 13.28 10.47 -1.34
C VAL A 130 13.05 10.73 0.15
N LEU A 131 11.98 10.16 0.68
CA LEU A 131 11.59 10.26 2.08
C LEU A 131 11.54 8.87 2.71
N ASP A 132 11.56 8.82 4.04
CA ASP A 132 11.12 7.62 4.76
C ASP A 132 9.57 7.55 4.81
N LEU A 133 9.04 6.45 5.36
CA LEU A 133 7.58 6.22 5.47
C LEU A 133 6.86 7.18 6.44
N ASN A 134 7.60 8.05 7.13
CA ASN A 134 7.07 9.08 8.03
C ASN A 134 7.23 10.49 7.47
N GLY A 135 7.74 10.61 6.23
CA GLY A 135 7.92 11.89 5.55
C GLY A 135 9.22 12.63 5.91
N ALA A 136 10.14 11.98 6.64
CA ALA A 136 11.45 12.57 6.90
C ALA A 136 12.34 12.48 5.65
N CYS A 137 13.09 13.54 5.39
CA CYS A 137 14.00 13.62 4.26
C CYS A 137 15.12 12.58 4.34
N VAL A 138 15.28 11.80 3.28
CA VAL A 138 16.40 10.87 3.12
C VAL A 138 17.41 11.41 2.10
N ALA A 139 16.93 11.81 0.92
CA ALA A 139 17.76 12.31 -0.15
C ALA A 139 16.95 13.15 -1.17
N THR A 140 17.68 13.92 -1.96
CA THR A 140 17.18 14.50 -3.21
C THR A 140 18.20 14.25 -4.31
N ASN A 141 17.71 13.82 -5.47
CA ASN A 141 18.56 13.69 -6.67
C ASN A 141 18.17 14.77 -7.66
N ASN A 142 19.11 15.69 -7.91
CA ASN A 142 18.92 16.82 -8.81
C ASN A 142 19.62 16.60 -10.16
N THR A 143 20.14 15.39 -10.43
CA THR A 143 20.91 15.14 -11.65
C THR A 143 20.01 14.95 -12.84
N SER A 144 19.97 15.97 -13.70
CA SER A 144 19.53 15.91 -15.11
C SER A 144 18.10 15.41 -15.37
N LEU A 145 17.21 15.42 -14.38
CA LEU A 145 15.81 15.14 -14.62
C LEU A 145 15.15 16.38 -15.23
N SER A 146 14.34 16.18 -16.24
CA SER A 146 13.51 17.23 -16.83
C SER A 146 12.05 16.81 -16.72
N ARG A 147 11.30 17.48 -15.86
CA ARG A 147 9.87 17.26 -15.64
C ARG A 147 9.52 15.77 -15.49
N PRO A 148 10.07 15.07 -14.48
CA PRO A 148 9.79 13.66 -14.30
C PRO A 148 8.30 13.43 -14.01
N THR A 149 7.67 12.52 -14.76
CA THR A 149 6.25 12.18 -14.63
C THR A 149 6.02 10.77 -14.12
N GLY A 150 7.09 9.97 -13.95
CA GLY A 150 7.04 8.58 -13.53
C GLY A 150 8.30 8.16 -12.78
N ILE A 151 8.15 7.06 -12.02
CA ILE A 151 9.21 6.40 -11.26
C ILE A 151 9.20 4.92 -11.61
#